data_499af222087b067a4aae2aee93b17e7c
#
_entry.id   499af222087b067a4aae2aee93b17e7c
#
_cell.length_a   1.000
_cell.length_b   1.000
_cell.length_c   1.000
_cell.angle_alpha   90.00
_cell.angle_beta   90.00
_cell.angle_gamma   90.00
#
_symmetry.space_group_name_H-M   'P 1'
#
loop_
_entity.id
_entity.type
_entity.pdbx_description
1 polymer ?
#
loop_
_entity_poly.entity_id
_entity_poly.type
_entity_poly.pdbx_seq_one_letter_code
_entity_poly.pdbx_strand_id
1 'polypeptide(L)'
;MNDKYFSRVELEELLEDFCLKASSEGFSGIVSIVGGAAMLLAYESSRAQTTDIDALYPHNKALEKVIFNISEERGIQKNWINGAVEEFVPYGVENAWVHYKDIYGITVRVASAELLLAMKLAAGRPRKDFPD
;
A
#
# COMPACT_ATOMS: atom_id res chain seq x y z
N MET A 1 -14.17 -11.12 14.18
CA MET A 1 -12.93 -10.53 14.66
C MET A 1 -12.67 -9.22 13.95
N ASN A 2 -12.35 -8.19 14.69
CA ASN A 2 -12.15 -6.88 14.09
C ASN A 2 -10.75 -6.72 13.54
N ASP A 3 -10.65 -5.96 12.46
CA ASP A 3 -9.34 -5.64 11.90
C ASP A 3 -8.60 -4.72 12.84
N LYS A 4 -7.29 -4.86 12.84
CA LYS A 4 -6.44 -3.96 13.57
C LYS A 4 -6.22 -2.70 12.77
N TYR A 5 -6.16 -1.57 13.45
CA TYR A 5 -5.81 -0.30 12.84
C TYR A 5 -4.34 -0.04 13.08
N PHE A 6 -3.69 0.51 12.09
CA PHE A 6 -2.24 0.77 12.15
C PHE A 6 -1.98 2.27 12.15
N SER A 7 -1.13 2.70 13.06
CA SER A 7 -0.62 4.05 13.08
C SER A 7 0.53 4.15 12.07
N ARG A 8 1.04 5.36 11.86
CA ARG A 8 2.18 5.58 10.98
C ARG A 8 3.37 4.73 11.39
N VAL A 9 3.67 4.71 12.69
CA VAL A 9 4.83 3.95 13.19
C VAL A 9 4.65 2.46 12.91
N GLU A 10 3.44 1.96 13.12
CA GLU A 10 3.16 0.56 12.85
C GLU A 10 3.26 0.23 11.37
N LEU A 11 2.82 1.15 10.50
CA LEU A 11 2.99 0.95 9.07
C LEU A 11 4.45 0.89 8.68
N GLU A 12 5.28 1.74 9.28
CA GLU A 12 6.71 1.73 8.99
C GLU A 12 7.34 0.43 9.42
N GLU A 13 6.95 -0.10 10.57
CA GLU A 13 7.45 -1.38 11.05
C GLU A 13 7.02 -2.53 10.15
N LEU A 14 5.77 -2.50 9.71
CA LEU A 14 5.26 -3.54 8.81
C LEU A 14 5.99 -3.52 7.48
N LEU A 15 6.24 -2.34 6.94
CA LEU A 15 6.95 -2.23 5.67
C LEU A 15 8.38 -2.72 5.81
N GLU A 16 9.04 -2.39 6.90
CA GLU A 16 10.40 -2.84 7.11
C GLU A 16 10.46 -4.36 7.20
N ASP A 17 9.53 -4.94 7.96
CA ASP A 17 9.46 -6.39 8.11
C ASP A 17 9.17 -7.07 6.77
N PHE A 18 8.23 -6.51 6.02
CA PHE A 18 7.89 -7.03 4.71
C PHE A 18 9.10 -7.02 3.78
N CYS A 19 9.78 -5.87 3.71
CA CYS A 19 10.91 -5.73 2.81
C CYS A 19 12.08 -6.64 3.22
N LEU A 20 12.31 -6.79 4.51
CA LEU A 20 13.36 -7.70 4.99
C LEU A 20 13.07 -9.12 4.55
N LYS A 21 11.87 -9.60 4.79
CA LYS A 21 11.51 -10.96 4.47
C LYS A 21 11.41 -11.20 2.96
N ALA A 22 10.88 -10.21 2.24
CA ALA A 22 10.79 -10.31 0.78
C ALA A 22 12.19 -10.35 0.16
N SER A 23 13.09 -9.52 0.67
CA SER A 23 14.47 -9.50 0.20
C SER A 23 15.13 -10.85 0.46
N SER A 24 14.85 -11.46 1.61
CA SER A 24 15.37 -12.78 1.93
C SER A 24 14.90 -13.86 0.96
N GLU A 25 13.74 -13.63 0.34
CA GLU A 25 13.21 -14.56 -0.66
C GLU A 25 13.67 -14.19 -2.07
N GLY A 26 14.56 -13.23 -2.20
CA GLY A 26 15.12 -12.87 -3.50
C GLY A 26 14.43 -11.73 -4.22
N PHE A 27 13.47 -11.09 -3.60
CA PHE A 27 12.77 -9.99 -4.27
C PHE A 27 13.58 -8.70 -4.17
N SER A 28 13.71 -8.01 -5.30
CA SER A 28 14.39 -6.72 -5.32
C SER A 28 13.70 -5.85 -6.37
N GLY A 29 12.56 -5.33 -6.08
CA GLY A 29 11.79 -4.56 -7.03
C GLY A 29 11.21 -3.32 -6.41
N ILE A 30 10.03 -2.94 -6.89
CA ILE A 30 9.37 -1.72 -6.48
C ILE A 30 8.05 -2.08 -5.82
N VAL A 31 7.77 -1.43 -4.69
CA VAL A 31 6.48 -1.51 -4.01
C VAL A 31 5.92 -0.09 -4.03
N SER A 32 4.73 0.06 -4.60
CA SER A 32 4.12 1.38 -4.79
C SER A 32 2.85 1.48 -3.96
N ILE A 33 2.82 2.39 -3.02
CA ILE A 33 1.75 2.49 -2.03
C ILE A 33 0.80 3.62 -2.39
N VAL A 34 -0.50 3.36 -2.31
CA VAL A 34 -1.53 4.35 -2.57
C VAL A 34 -2.46 4.41 -1.36
N GLY A 35 -3.49 5.22 -1.45
CA GLY A 35 -4.57 5.25 -0.46
C GLY A 35 -4.17 5.81 0.88
N GLY A 36 -4.88 5.35 1.90
CA GLY A 36 -4.69 5.88 3.26
C GLY A 36 -3.30 5.66 3.82
N ALA A 37 -2.66 4.55 3.47
CA ALA A 37 -1.30 4.30 3.94
C ALA A 37 -0.32 5.30 3.34
N ALA A 38 -0.48 5.66 2.06
CA ALA A 38 0.37 6.68 1.44
C ALA A 38 0.20 8.02 2.16
N MET A 39 -1.05 8.35 2.49
CA MET A 39 -1.33 9.60 3.22
C MET A 39 -0.61 9.62 4.56
N LEU A 40 -0.69 8.52 5.31
CA LEU A 40 -0.06 8.45 6.62
C LEU A 40 1.45 8.47 6.55
N LEU A 41 2.02 7.80 5.55
CA LEU A 41 3.48 7.64 5.49
C LEU A 41 4.17 8.90 4.98
N ALA A 42 3.61 9.55 3.98
CA ALA A 42 4.33 10.58 3.24
C ALA A 42 3.74 11.97 3.38
N TYR A 43 2.50 12.09 3.81
CA TYR A 43 1.86 13.38 3.86
C TYR A 43 1.28 13.63 5.23
N GLU A 44 1.25 14.91 5.61
CA GLU A 44 0.62 15.25 6.85
C GLU A 44 -0.87 15.05 6.68
N SER A 45 -1.47 14.24 7.51
CA SER A 45 -2.87 13.87 7.37
C SER A 45 -3.54 13.89 8.72
N SER A 46 -4.79 14.30 8.73
CA SER A 46 -5.60 14.20 9.95
C SER A 46 -6.02 12.76 10.22
N ARG A 47 -5.85 11.89 9.24
CA ARG A 47 -6.14 10.47 9.44
C ARG A 47 -5.09 9.90 10.38
N ALA A 48 -5.53 9.31 11.44
CA ALA A 48 -4.61 8.78 12.44
C ALA A 48 -4.23 7.34 12.18
N GLN A 49 -5.06 6.57 11.50
CA GLN A 49 -4.86 5.13 11.35
C GLN A 49 -5.50 4.61 10.08
N THR A 50 -5.04 3.45 9.64
CA THR A 50 -5.66 2.72 8.52
C THR A 50 -5.59 1.24 8.85
N THR A 51 -6.40 0.44 8.19
CA THR A 51 -6.44 -1.00 8.44
C THR A 51 -5.61 -1.80 7.45
N ASP A 52 -5.13 -1.18 6.37
CA ASP A 52 -4.37 -1.93 5.37
C ASP A 52 -3.49 -1.00 4.56
N ILE A 53 -2.59 -1.64 3.80
CA ILE A 53 -1.73 -0.95 2.86
C ILE A 53 -2.16 -1.36 1.46
N ASP A 54 -2.72 -0.42 0.71
CA ASP A 54 -3.05 -0.64 -0.69
C ASP A 54 -1.79 -0.40 -1.50
N ALA A 55 -1.34 -1.41 -2.24
CA ALA A 55 -0.05 -1.30 -2.90
C ALA A 55 -0.02 -2.07 -4.21
N LEU A 56 0.88 -1.64 -5.08
CA LEU A 56 1.19 -2.37 -6.30
C LEU A 56 2.50 -3.10 -6.06
N TYR A 57 2.50 -4.40 -6.26
CA TYR A 57 3.68 -5.25 -6.11
C TYR A 57 3.45 -6.53 -6.90
N PRO A 58 4.52 -7.27 -7.23
CA PRO A 58 4.32 -8.51 -7.98
C PRO A 58 3.54 -9.54 -7.16
N HIS A 59 2.60 -10.20 -7.81
CA HIS A 59 1.79 -11.22 -7.16
C HIS A 59 2.41 -12.57 -7.45
N ASN A 60 3.31 -13.01 -6.60
CA ASN A 60 3.94 -14.31 -6.74
C ASN A 60 3.87 -15.04 -5.39
N LYS A 61 4.18 -16.33 -5.45
CA LYS A 61 4.01 -17.16 -4.28
C LYS A 61 4.93 -16.77 -3.14
N ALA A 62 6.13 -16.32 -3.47
CA ALA A 62 7.10 -15.97 -2.43
C ALA A 62 6.59 -14.78 -1.62
N LEU A 63 6.11 -13.74 -2.31
CA LEU A 63 5.61 -12.56 -1.62
C LEU A 63 4.31 -12.84 -0.89
N GLU A 64 3.44 -13.67 -1.48
CA GLU A 64 2.20 -14.04 -0.80
C GLU A 64 2.48 -14.78 0.49
N LYS A 65 3.50 -15.64 0.47
CA LYS A 65 3.90 -16.36 1.67
C LYS A 65 4.43 -15.42 2.74
N VAL A 66 5.24 -14.44 2.32
CA VAL A 66 5.75 -13.43 3.24
C VAL A 66 4.60 -12.68 3.90
N ILE A 67 3.63 -12.25 3.09
CA ILE A 67 2.47 -11.51 3.60
C ILE A 67 1.69 -12.35 4.60
N PHE A 68 1.45 -13.61 4.27
CA PHE A 68 0.71 -14.50 5.16
C PHE A 68 1.48 -14.73 6.47
N ASN A 69 2.79 -14.97 6.38
CA ASN A 69 3.59 -15.26 7.56
C ASN A 69 3.61 -14.06 8.51
N ILE A 70 3.70 -12.85 7.98
CA ILE A 70 3.68 -11.66 8.82
C ILE A 70 2.32 -11.53 9.52
N SER A 71 1.23 -11.82 8.80
CA SER A 71 -0.09 -11.75 9.43
C SER A 71 -0.21 -12.73 10.58
N GLU A 72 0.36 -13.94 10.42
CA GLU A 72 0.31 -14.94 11.48
C GLU A 72 1.20 -14.55 12.66
N GLU A 73 2.41 -14.09 12.38
CA GLU A 73 3.36 -13.73 13.44
C GLU A 73 2.84 -12.56 14.28
N ARG A 74 2.17 -11.63 13.63
CA ARG A 74 1.73 -10.41 14.31
C ARG A 74 0.27 -10.46 14.74
N GLY A 75 -0.45 -11.52 14.37
CA GLY A 75 -1.87 -11.64 14.74
C GLY A 75 -2.71 -10.54 14.13
N ILE A 76 -2.45 -10.21 12.87
CA ILE A 76 -3.20 -9.17 12.17
C ILE A 76 -3.93 -9.77 10.98
N GLN A 77 -4.79 -8.98 10.38
CA GLN A 77 -5.60 -9.41 9.25
C GLN A 77 -4.74 -9.80 8.06
N LYS A 78 -5.18 -10.81 7.33
CA LYS A 78 -4.39 -11.37 6.23
C LYS A 78 -4.22 -10.41 5.07
N ASN A 79 -5.15 -9.48 4.90
CA ASN A 79 -5.08 -8.51 3.82
C ASN A 79 -4.44 -7.19 4.28
N TRP A 80 -3.59 -7.25 5.29
CA TRP A 80 -2.94 -6.05 5.81
C TRP A 80 -2.14 -5.30 4.72
N ILE A 81 -1.68 -6.02 3.71
CA ILE A 81 -1.16 -5.41 2.49
C ILE A 81 -1.78 -6.19 1.35
N ASN A 82 -2.28 -5.49 0.34
CA ASN A 82 -2.98 -6.16 -0.73
C ASN A 82 -2.96 -5.30 -1.99
N GLY A 83 -3.17 -5.95 -3.13
CA GLY A 83 -3.15 -5.31 -4.42
C GLY A 83 -4.51 -5.10 -5.04
N ALA A 84 -5.57 -5.12 -4.24
CA ALA A 84 -6.92 -5.01 -4.77
C ALA A 84 -7.15 -3.70 -5.53
N VAL A 85 -6.35 -2.68 -5.23
CA VAL A 85 -6.51 -1.36 -5.83
C VAL A 85 -5.89 -1.27 -7.22
N GLU A 86 -5.17 -2.31 -7.64
CA GLU A 86 -4.37 -2.23 -8.87
C GLU A 86 -5.20 -1.85 -10.09
N GLU A 87 -6.40 -2.36 -10.19
CA GLU A 87 -7.26 -2.07 -11.34
C GLU A 87 -7.75 -0.63 -11.36
N PHE A 88 -7.64 0.06 -10.25
CA PHE A 88 -8.20 1.40 -10.10
C PHE A 88 -7.16 2.51 -10.16
N VAL A 89 -5.92 2.16 -10.46
CA VAL A 89 -4.86 3.17 -10.57
C VAL A 89 -4.87 3.69 -12.01
N PRO A 90 -5.17 4.98 -12.21
CA PRO A 90 -5.27 5.50 -13.57
C PRO A 90 -3.90 5.61 -14.24
N TYR A 91 -3.90 5.50 -15.54
CA TYR A 91 -2.70 5.66 -16.32
C TYR A 91 -2.54 7.13 -16.72
N GLY A 92 -1.33 7.52 -17.03
CA GLY A 92 -1.07 8.82 -17.63
C GLY A 92 -1.03 9.98 -16.68
N VAL A 93 -1.00 9.72 -15.38
CA VAL A 93 -0.87 10.79 -14.40
C VAL A 93 0.61 11.15 -14.31
N GLU A 94 0.93 12.39 -14.63
CA GLU A 94 2.31 12.86 -14.54
C GLU A 94 2.74 12.92 -13.10
N ASN A 95 3.99 12.59 -12.86
CA ASN A 95 4.55 12.63 -11.51
C ASN A 95 3.68 11.81 -10.55
N ALA A 96 3.30 10.62 -10.99
CA ALA A 96 2.40 9.78 -10.22
C ALA A 96 3.02 9.26 -8.93
N TRP A 97 4.32 9.10 -8.90
CA TRP A 97 4.98 8.43 -7.79
C TRP A 97 6.09 9.27 -7.19
N VAL A 98 6.24 9.16 -5.87
CA VAL A 98 7.30 9.85 -5.13
C VAL A 98 8.10 8.80 -4.39
N HIS A 99 9.42 8.87 -4.50
CA HIS A 99 10.28 7.94 -3.77
C HIS A 99 10.09 8.15 -2.27
N TYR A 100 9.91 7.06 -1.55
CA TYR A 100 9.74 7.12 -0.11
C TYR A 100 11.00 6.63 0.60
N LYS A 101 11.40 5.38 0.34
CA LYS A 101 12.54 4.78 1.02
C LYS A 101 13.05 3.59 0.22
N ASP A 102 14.35 3.31 0.36
CA ASP A 102 14.90 2.04 -0.11
C ASP A 102 15.10 1.18 1.12
N ILE A 103 14.51 0.02 1.14
CA ILE A 103 14.56 -0.88 2.30
C ILE A 103 15.02 -2.24 1.83
N TYR A 104 16.19 -2.64 2.26
CA TYR A 104 16.77 -3.95 1.91
C TYR A 104 16.74 -4.22 0.40
N GLY A 105 17.12 -3.20 -0.39
CA GLY A 105 17.18 -3.35 -1.84
C GLY A 105 15.85 -3.23 -2.54
N ILE A 106 14.78 -2.97 -1.83
CA ILE A 106 13.46 -2.77 -2.40
C ILE A 106 13.15 -1.29 -2.39
N THR A 107 12.75 -0.75 -3.54
CA THR A 107 12.36 0.64 -3.63
C THR A 107 10.90 0.78 -3.25
N VAL A 108 10.63 1.53 -2.19
CA VAL A 108 9.27 1.83 -1.78
C VAL A 108 8.95 3.25 -2.22
N ARG A 109 7.86 3.41 -2.94
CA ARG A 109 7.40 4.71 -3.36
C ARG A 109 5.94 4.88 -3.00
N VAL A 110 5.49 6.12 -2.93
CA VAL A 110 4.11 6.42 -2.58
C VAL A 110 3.48 7.25 -3.67
N ALA A 111 2.17 7.20 -3.75
CA ALA A 111 1.43 7.99 -4.71
C ALA A 111 1.66 9.47 -4.46
N SER A 112 1.83 10.23 -5.53
CA SER A 112 1.91 11.69 -5.43
C SER A 112 0.53 12.23 -5.07
N ALA A 113 0.50 13.50 -4.68
CA ALA A 113 -0.77 14.16 -4.43
C ALA A 113 -1.65 14.14 -5.67
N GLU A 114 -1.05 14.29 -6.84
CA GLU A 114 -1.79 14.26 -8.11
C GLU A 114 -2.42 12.90 -8.33
N LEU A 115 -1.69 11.82 -8.05
CA LEU A 115 -2.24 10.48 -8.24
C LEU A 115 -3.34 10.21 -7.22
N LEU A 116 -3.13 10.58 -5.98
CA LEU A 116 -4.14 10.37 -4.94
C LEU A 116 -5.43 11.12 -5.29
N LEU A 117 -5.31 12.34 -5.80
CA LEU A 117 -6.48 13.10 -6.22
C LEU A 117 -7.18 12.43 -7.40
N ALA A 118 -6.41 11.98 -8.38
CA ALA A 118 -6.99 11.32 -9.55
C ALA A 118 -7.75 10.06 -9.15
N MET A 119 -7.19 9.29 -8.21
CA MET A 119 -7.86 8.08 -7.74
C MET A 119 -9.13 8.42 -6.98
N LYS A 120 -9.10 9.47 -6.17
CA LYS A 120 -10.27 9.89 -5.41
C LYS A 120 -11.37 10.36 -6.34
N LEU A 121 -11.04 11.11 -7.38
CA LEU A 121 -12.02 11.58 -8.34
C LEU A 121 -12.62 10.40 -9.10
N ALA A 122 -11.81 9.42 -9.48
CA ALA A 122 -12.30 8.25 -10.18
C ALA A 122 -13.24 7.44 -9.29
N ALA A 123 -12.87 7.28 -8.02
CA ALA A 123 -13.69 6.52 -7.11
C ALA A 123 -15.00 7.22 -6.77
N GLY A 124 -14.96 8.55 -6.73
CA GLY A 124 -16.14 9.32 -6.44
C GLY A 124 -17.04 9.51 -7.64
N ARG A 125 -16.58 9.10 -8.87
CA ARG A 125 -17.39 9.23 -9.98
C ARG A 125 -18.55 8.36 -9.83
N PRO A 126 -19.58 8.83 -9.93
CA PRO A 126 -20.75 8.19 -9.60
C PRO A 126 -20.99 7.03 -10.27
N ARG A 127 -21.16 6.35 -9.68
CA ARG A 127 -21.74 5.50 -9.93
C ARG A 127 -22.81 6.08 -10.35
N LYS A 128 -22.77 7.08 -10.38
CA LYS A 128 -23.40 7.89 -10.77
C LYS A 128 -23.78 7.59 -11.93
N ASP A 129 -23.15 7.12 -12.19
CA ASP A 129 -23.37 6.73 -13.29
C ASP A 129 -24.44 5.86 -13.12
N PHE A 130 -24.80 5.69 -12.18
CA PHE A 130 -25.68 4.95 -11.94
C PHE A 130 -26.68 5.59 -11.81
N PRO A 131 -27.14 5.68 -12.13
CA PRO A 131 -28.04 6.35 -12.13
C PRO A 131 -28.27 6.56 -11.19
N ASP A 132 -28.01 6.64 -10.87
CA ASP A 132 -28.18 6.88 -10.24
C ASP A 132 -28.76 7.18 -10.28
#